data_70dcb4376e40b54c8c8223c1dac6ff2c
#
_entry.id   70dcb4376e40b54c8c8223c1dac6ff2c
#
_cell.length_a   1.000
_cell.length_b   1.000
_cell.length_c   1.000
_cell.angle_alpha   90.00
_cell.angle_beta   90.00
_cell.angle_gamma   90.00
#
_symmetry.space_group_name_H-M   'P 1'
#
loop_
_entity.id
_entity.type
_entity.pdbx_description
1 polymer ?
#
loop_
_entity_poly.entity_id
_entity_poly.type
_entity_poly.pdbx_seq_one_letter_code
_entity_poly.pdbx_strand_id
1 'polypeptide(L)'
;ILGEEYTQVFCSDFVLSKNKGDTVSTLSSSNALKDLTISYGQKYYSTPVGEMNVVKKMKEVSSIVGGEGGGGIIYPELHYGRDALVGIALFLALLVEKKCKVSELKSQYSEYFMKKIKITLEDSNLIDRSFKVIAENYSELSPNTEDGVRIDFEDAWVHMRKSNTEPIIRTVSYTHLTLPTNTTV
;
A
#
# COMPACT_ATOMS: atom_id res chain seq x y z
N ILE A 1 16.54 -6.79 -6.62
CA ILE A 1 15.67 -7.00 -5.44
C ILE A 1 14.32 -6.39 -5.78
N LEU A 2 13.22 -7.13 -5.60
CA LEU A 2 11.87 -6.60 -5.66
C LEU A 2 11.64 -5.73 -4.42
N GLY A 3 10.95 -4.61 -4.59
CA GLY A 3 10.43 -3.87 -3.44
C GLY A 3 9.35 -4.69 -2.73
N GLU A 4 9.24 -4.52 -1.41
CA GLU A 4 8.27 -5.25 -0.56
C GLU A 4 6.83 -5.13 -1.05
N GLU A 5 6.44 -3.97 -1.58
CA GLU A 5 5.10 -3.66 -2.12
C GLU A 5 4.71 -4.56 -3.29
N TYR A 6 5.68 -4.91 -4.17
CA TYR A 6 5.39 -5.69 -5.37
C TYR A 6 5.03 -7.15 -5.07
N THR A 7 5.39 -7.68 -3.91
CA THR A 7 4.93 -9.01 -3.50
C THR A 7 3.41 -9.07 -3.47
N GLN A 8 2.77 -8.06 -2.87
CA GLN A 8 1.32 -7.98 -2.83
C GLN A 8 0.72 -7.78 -4.23
N VAL A 9 1.33 -6.92 -5.06
CA VAL A 9 0.87 -6.64 -6.42
C VAL A 9 0.87 -7.91 -7.27
N PHE A 10 1.98 -8.66 -7.28
CA PHE A 10 2.10 -9.88 -8.07
C PHE A 10 1.16 -11.00 -7.62
N CYS A 11 1.04 -11.20 -6.31
CA CYS A 11 0.09 -12.18 -5.79
C CYS A 11 -1.35 -11.82 -6.14
N SER A 12 -1.69 -10.52 -6.05
CA SER A 12 -3.02 -10.03 -6.43
C SER A 12 -3.28 -10.12 -7.93
N ASP A 13 -2.27 -9.90 -8.78
CA ASP A 13 -2.40 -10.07 -10.24
C ASP A 13 -2.77 -11.52 -10.59
N PHE A 14 -2.08 -12.49 -9.97
CA PHE A 14 -2.43 -13.89 -10.17
C PHE A 14 -3.87 -14.19 -9.75
N VAL A 15 -4.29 -13.77 -8.57
CA VAL A 15 -5.65 -14.01 -8.07
C VAL A 15 -6.70 -13.34 -8.96
N LEU A 16 -6.51 -12.05 -9.30
CA LEU A 16 -7.42 -11.28 -10.15
C LEU A 16 -7.50 -11.84 -11.59
N SER A 17 -6.43 -12.44 -12.09
CA SER A 17 -6.43 -13.11 -13.41
C SER A 17 -7.32 -14.36 -13.44
N LYS A 18 -7.58 -14.98 -12.29
CA LYS A 18 -8.42 -16.19 -12.18
C LYS A 18 -9.85 -15.87 -11.76
N ASN A 19 -10.01 -14.94 -10.83
CA ASN A 19 -11.29 -14.61 -10.24
C ASN A 19 -11.48 -13.08 -10.23
N LYS A 20 -12.68 -12.63 -10.59
CA LYS A 20 -13.05 -11.21 -10.45
C LYS A 20 -13.41 -10.93 -8.99
N GLY A 21 -12.93 -9.84 -8.46
CA GLY A 21 -13.27 -9.39 -7.11
C GLY A 21 -12.42 -8.23 -6.64
N ASP A 22 -12.86 -7.63 -5.56
CA ASP A 22 -12.23 -6.43 -5.00
C ASP A 22 -10.96 -6.75 -4.21
N THR A 23 -10.12 -5.75 -4.01
CA THR A 23 -8.90 -5.88 -3.20
C THR A 23 -8.86 -4.88 -2.06
N VAL A 24 -8.12 -5.21 -1.00
CA VAL A 24 -7.95 -4.36 0.18
C VAL A 24 -6.49 -4.26 0.56
N SER A 25 -6.03 -3.05 0.88
CA SER A 25 -4.70 -2.84 1.48
C SER A 25 -4.72 -1.67 2.47
N THR A 26 -3.57 -1.26 2.97
CA THR A 26 -3.50 -0.17 3.94
C THR A 26 -3.28 1.19 3.26
N LEU A 27 -3.60 2.27 3.98
CA LEU A 27 -3.34 3.66 3.55
C LEU A 27 -1.85 3.94 3.29
N SER A 28 -0.94 3.14 3.85
CA SER A 28 0.51 3.26 3.60
C SER A 28 1.00 2.38 2.44
N SER A 29 0.13 1.67 1.73
CA SER A 29 0.50 0.87 0.56
C SER A 29 0.63 1.72 -0.69
N SER A 30 1.48 1.30 -1.63
CA SER A 30 1.62 1.99 -2.92
C SER A 30 0.31 1.95 -3.74
N ASN A 31 0.19 2.86 -4.69
CA ASN A 31 -0.94 2.83 -5.60
C ASN A 31 -0.86 1.67 -6.63
N ALA A 32 0.25 0.93 -6.68
CA ALA A 32 0.42 -0.17 -7.64
C ALA A 32 -0.69 -1.23 -7.55
N LEU A 33 -1.12 -1.60 -6.33
CA LEU A 33 -2.24 -2.52 -6.17
C LEU A 33 -3.58 -1.88 -6.57
N LYS A 34 -3.77 -0.61 -6.25
CA LYS A 34 -4.97 0.15 -6.64
C LYS A 34 -5.11 0.17 -8.16
N ASP A 35 -4.04 0.54 -8.86
CA ASP A 35 -4.05 0.67 -10.33
C ASP A 35 -4.22 -0.69 -10.99
N LEU A 36 -3.56 -1.74 -10.47
CA LEU A 36 -3.78 -3.10 -10.91
C LEU A 36 -5.25 -3.51 -10.76
N THR A 37 -5.84 -3.28 -9.60
CA THR A 37 -7.23 -3.65 -9.32
C THR A 37 -8.21 -2.94 -10.26
N ILE A 38 -8.00 -1.65 -10.49
CA ILE A 38 -8.80 -0.84 -11.40
C ILE A 38 -8.65 -1.36 -12.84
N SER A 39 -7.45 -1.79 -13.26
CA SER A 39 -7.22 -2.34 -14.60
C SER A 39 -8.00 -3.64 -14.86
N TYR A 40 -8.34 -4.38 -13.80
CA TYR A 40 -9.24 -5.54 -13.86
C TYR A 40 -10.74 -5.16 -13.78
N GLY A 41 -11.06 -3.86 -13.69
CA GLY A 41 -12.44 -3.37 -13.55
C GLY A 41 -13.04 -3.63 -12.17
N GLN A 42 -12.19 -3.82 -11.14
CA GLN A 42 -12.59 -4.10 -9.77
C GLN A 42 -12.35 -2.90 -8.85
N LYS A 43 -12.89 -2.94 -7.63
CA LYS A 43 -12.74 -1.86 -6.65
C LYS A 43 -11.58 -2.15 -5.68
N TYR A 44 -10.82 -1.11 -5.41
CA TYR A 44 -9.79 -1.11 -4.39
C TYR A 44 -10.28 -0.37 -3.15
N TYR A 45 -10.00 -0.92 -1.97
CA TYR A 45 -10.29 -0.28 -0.68
C TYR A 45 -9.00 -0.14 0.13
N SER A 46 -8.83 1.02 0.76
CA SER A 46 -7.75 1.27 1.71
C SER A 46 -8.29 1.30 3.15
N THR A 47 -7.43 0.95 4.10
CA THR A 47 -7.76 0.96 5.54
C THR A 47 -6.65 1.61 6.35
N PRO A 48 -6.92 2.02 7.59
CA PRO A 48 -5.86 2.26 8.56
C PRO A 48 -4.85 1.13 8.61
N VAL A 49 -3.59 1.46 8.92
CA VAL A 49 -2.52 0.45 9.00
C VAL A 49 -2.81 -0.56 10.09
N GLY A 50 -2.58 -1.83 9.78
CA GLY A 50 -2.77 -2.97 10.67
C GLY A 50 -3.61 -4.08 10.06
N GLU A 51 -3.12 -5.33 10.21
CA GLU A 51 -3.74 -6.53 9.65
C GLU A 51 -5.23 -6.65 9.99
N MET A 52 -5.60 -6.36 11.23
CA MET A 52 -7.00 -6.46 11.68
C MET A 52 -7.93 -5.50 10.95
N ASN A 53 -7.46 -4.30 10.59
CA ASN A 53 -8.23 -3.34 9.81
C ASN A 53 -8.46 -3.87 8.38
N VAL A 54 -7.40 -4.44 7.78
CA VAL A 54 -7.47 -5.06 6.46
C VAL A 54 -8.46 -6.22 6.48
N VAL A 55 -8.33 -7.16 7.42
CA VAL A 55 -9.23 -8.32 7.56
C VAL A 55 -10.68 -7.91 7.75
N LYS A 56 -10.94 -6.90 8.60
CA LYS A 56 -12.29 -6.37 8.82
C LYS A 56 -12.89 -5.84 7.51
N LYS A 57 -12.16 -5.02 6.78
CA LYS A 57 -12.62 -4.47 5.50
C LYS A 57 -12.80 -5.56 4.45
N MET A 58 -11.88 -6.52 4.37
CA MET A 58 -11.98 -7.66 3.45
C MET A 58 -13.28 -8.44 3.65
N LYS A 59 -13.66 -8.71 4.91
CA LYS A 59 -14.94 -9.37 5.23
C LYS A 59 -16.15 -8.52 4.89
N GLU A 60 -16.07 -7.20 5.13
CA GLU A 60 -17.15 -6.26 4.85
C GLU A 60 -17.48 -6.18 3.35
N VAL A 61 -16.45 -6.13 2.50
CA VAL A 61 -16.60 -5.97 1.04
C VAL A 61 -16.48 -7.30 0.27
N SER A 62 -16.28 -8.42 0.97
CA SER A 62 -16.07 -9.74 0.37
C SER A 62 -14.93 -9.76 -0.65
N SER A 63 -13.81 -9.08 -0.31
CA SER A 63 -12.66 -9.02 -1.21
C SER A 63 -11.98 -10.37 -1.36
N ILE A 64 -11.39 -10.63 -2.52
CA ILE A 64 -10.77 -11.92 -2.86
C ILE A 64 -9.29 -12.01 -2.50
N VAL A 65 -8.63 -10.90 -2.32
CA VAL A 65 -7.23 -10.82 -1.89
C VAL A 65 -6.98 -9.48 -1.21
N GLY A 66 -6.09 -9.47 -0.25
CA GLY A 66 -5.66 -8.25 0.44
C GLY A 66 -4.31 -8.42 1.10
N GLY A 67 -3.92 -7.41 1.89
CA GLY A 67 -2.66 -7.46 2.61
C GLY A 67 -2.15 -6.09 3.02
N GLU A 68 -0.87 -6.04 3.36
CA GLU A 68 -0.18 -4.81 3.73
C GLU A 68 0.98 -4.57 2.78
N GLY A 69 1.34 -3.31 2.56
CA GLY A 69 2.43 -2.89 1.70
C GLY A 69 3.83 -3.43 2.08
N GLY A 70 3.98 -4.04 3.25
CA GLY A 70 5.18 -4.79 3.64
C GLY A 70 5.26 -6.21 3.07
N GLY A 71 4.39 -6.60 2.13
CA GLY A 71 4.39 -7.89 1.45
C GLY A 71 3.58 -8.98 2.14
N GLY A 72 2.83 -8.67 3.20
CA GLY A 72 1.94 -9.61 3.86
C GLY A 72 0.68 -9.87 3.06
N ILE A 73 0.49 -11.11 2.57
CA ILE A 73 -0.66 -11.51 1.75
C ILE A 73 -1.73 -12.15 2.62
N ILE A 74 -3.00 -11.76 2.38
CA ILE A 74 -4.19 -12.38 2.96
C ILE A 74 -5.03 -12.92 1.80
N TYR A 75 -5.28 -14.23 1.80
CA TYR A 75 -6.05 -14.92 0.78
C TYR A 75 -7.24 -15.64 1.42
N PRO A 76 -8.46 -15.05 1.36
CA PRO A 76 -9.63 -15.52 2.09
C PRO A 76 -10.06 -16.96 1.78
N GLU A 77 -9.81 -17.45 0.57
CA GLU A 77 -10.12 -18.86 0.24
C GLU A 77 -9.37 -19.86 1.12
N LEU A 78 -8.23 -19.46 1.69
CA LEU A 78 -7.50 -20.27 2.65
C LEU A 78 -7.84 -19.83 4.09
N HIS A 79 -7.54 -18.58 4.44
CA HIS A 79 -7.90 -17.99 5.73
C HIS A 79 -7.70 -16.45 5.75
N TYR A 80 -8.26 -15.81 6.78
CA TYR A 80 -8.12 -14.36 7.03
C TYR A 80 -6.92 -14.05 7.94
N GLY A 81 -5.72 -14.31 7.47
CA GLY A 81 -4.48 -13.97 8.15
C GLY A 81 -3.35 -13.83 7.13
N ARG A 82 -2.32 -13.07 7.47
CA ARG A 82 -1.14 -12.98 6.61
C ARG A 82 -0.43 -14.34 6.53
N ASP A 83 -0.18 -14.81 5.33
CA ASP A 83 0.45 -16.10 5.08
C ASP A 83 1.56 -15.98 4.04
N ALA A 84 2.80 -16.17 4.49
CA ALA A 84 3.97 -16.09 3.63
C ALA A 84 4.04 -17.28 2.65
N LEU A 85 3.61 -18.47 3.04
CA LEU A 85 3.63 -19.65 2.18
C LEU A 85 2.64 -19.49 1.03
N VAL A 86 1.46 -18.97 1.31
CA VAL A 86 0.47 -18.62 0.30
C VAL A 86 1.02 -17.55 -0.65
N GLY A 87 1.65 -16.50 -0.11
CA GLY A 87 2.30 -15.47 -0.93
C GLY A 87 3.36 -16.05 -1.86
N ILE A 88 4.21 -16.96 -1.36
CA ILE A 88 5.22 -17.66 -2.18
C ILE A 88 4.55 -18.50 -3.27
N ALA A 89 3.51 -19.26 -2.93
CA ALA A 89 2.80 -20.12 -3.89
C ALA A 89 2.14 -19.30 -5.01
N LEU A 90 1.42 -18.23 -4.67
CA LEU A 90 0.78 -17.33 -5.64
C LEU A 90 1.81 -16.65 -6.55
N PHE A 91 2.93 -16.18 -5.98
CA PHE A 91 4.00 -15.56 -6.75
C PHE A 91 4.66 -16.53 -7.74
N LEU A 92 4.98 -17.76 -7.29
CA LEU A 92 5.55 -18.79 -8.16
C LEU A 92 4.56 -19.20 -9.24
N ALA A 93 3.28 -19.32 -8.93
CA ALA A 93 2.23 -19.62 -9.92
C ALA A 93 2.15 -18.53 -10.99
N LEU A 94 2.24 -17.25 -10.61
CA LEU A 94 2.30 -16.14 -11.58
C LEU A 94 3.52 -16.26 -12.49
N LEU A 95 4.71 -16.54 -11.96
CA LEU A 95 5.93 -16.70 -12.75
C LEU A 95 5.82 -17.84 -13.77
N VAL A 96 5.26 -18.97 -13.35
CA VAL A 96 5.03 -20.12 -14.24
C VAL A 96 4.05 -19.75 -15.36
N GLU A 97 2.98 -19.04 -15.05
CA GLU A 97 1.98 -18.62 -16.02
C GLU A 97 2.54 -17.59 -17.02
N LYS A 98 3.24 -16.59 -16.53
CA LYS A 98 3.86 -15.54 -17.36
C LYS A 98 5.10 -16.04 -18.13
N LYS A 99 5.65 -17.20 -17.77
CA LYS A 99 6.86 -17.80 -18.38
C LYS A 99 8.04 -16.84 -18.50
N CYS A 100 8.24 -16.02 -17.48
CA CYS A 100 9.27 -14.98 -17.45
C CYS A 100 10.11 -15.04 -16.19
N LYS A 101 11.25 -14.35 -16.20
CA LYS A 101 12.10 -14.16 -15.01
C LYS A 101 11.49 -13.07 -14.11
N VAL A 102 11.86 -13.08 -12.84
CA VAL A 102 11.40 -12.08 -11.86
C VAL A 102 11.70 -10.63 -12.31
N SER A 103 12.87 -10.40 -12.92
CA SER A 103 13.25 -9.09 -13.46
C SER A 103 12.36 -8.64 -14.61
N GLU A 104 11.99 -9.56 -15.49
CA GLU A 104 11.10 -9.33 -16.61
C GLU A 104 9.66 -9.13 -16.14
N LEU A 105 9.25 -9.87 -15.09
CA LEU A 105 7.94 -9.66 -14.48
C LEU A 105 7.81 -8.24 -13.93
N LYS A 106 8.81 -7.77 -13.18
CA LYS A 106 8.77 -6.42 -12.59
C LYS A 106 8.60 -5.32 -13.65
N SER A 107 9.25 -5.44 -14.81
CA SER A 107 9.16 -4.44 -15.87
C SER A 107 7.79 -4.33 -16.54
N GLN A 108 6.86 -5.27 -16.26
CA GLN A 108 5.48 -5.23 -16.75
C GLN A 108 4.55 -4.37 -15.88
N TYR A 109 5.03 -3.86 -14.76
CA TYR A 109 4.25 -3.04 -13.81
C TYR A 109 4.85 -1.65 -13.69
N SER A 110 3.99 -0.67 -13.44
CA SER A 110 4.41 0.70 -13.20
C SER A 110 5.43 0.78 -12.05
N GLU A 111 6.45 1.60 -12.20
CA GLU A 111 7.42 1.83 -11.14
C GLU A 111 6.93 2.90 -10.18
N TYR A 112 7.04 2.60 -8.90
CA TYR A 112 6.72 3.49 -7.79
C TYR A 112 7.94 3.68 -6.92
N PHE A 113 8.28 4.93 -6.65
CA PHE A 113 9.37 5.28 -5.75
C PHE A 113 8.84 5.60 -4.36
N MET A 114 9.40 4.95 -3.36
CA MET A 114 8.99 5.10 -1.97
C MET A 114 10.09 5.74 -1.14
N LYS A 115 9.69 6.68 -0.28
CA LYS A 115 10.55 7.22 0.77
C LYS A 115 9.86 7.08 2.13
N LYS A 116 10.56 6.48 3.10
CA LYS A 116 10.12 6.39 4.51
C LYS A 116 10.97 7.33 5.35
N ILE A 117 10.32 8.16 6.16
CA ILE A 117 10.96 9.12 7.06
C ILE A 117 10.40 8.92 8.46
N LYS A 118 11.26 9.03 9.47
CA LYS A 118 10.88 9.11 10.88
C LYS A 118 11.12 10.53 11.38
N ILE A 119 10.11 11.13 11.99
CA ILE A 119 10.20 12.46 12.61
C ILE A 119 9.99 12.26 14.10
N THR A 120 11.02 12.54 14.90
CA THR A 120 10.93 12.50 16.37
C THR A 120 10.36 13.82 16.86
N LEU A 121 9.35 13.76 17.73
CA LEU A 121 8.80 14.92 18.41
C LEU A 121 8.88 14.70 19.91
N GLU A 122 9.31 15.71 20.64
CA GLU A 122 9.44 15.66 22.11
C GLU A 122 8.06 15.69 22.79
N ASP A 123 7.08 16.34 22.19
CA ASP A 123 5.71 16.45 22.69
C ASP A 123 4.71 15.74 21.78
N SER A 124 4.07 14.71 22.33
CA SER A 124 3.04 13.93 21.60
C SER A 124 1.77 14.75 21.27
N ASN A 125 1.48 15.80 22.02
CA ASN A 125 0.31 16.67 21.75
C ASN A 125 0.51 17.51 20.48
N LEU A 126 1.76 17.79 20.12
CA LEU A 126 2.08 18.49 18.87
C LEU A 126 1.74 17.64 17.64
N ILE A 127 1.77 16.31 17.76
CA ILE A 127 1.51 15.40 16.62
C ILE A 127 0.07 15.61 16.12
N ASP A 128 -0.91 15.49 17.00
CA ASP A 128 -2.32 15.55 16.61
C ASP A 128 -2.68 16.96 16.11
N ARG A 129 -2.11 18.00 16.74
CA ARG A 129 -2.27 19.37 16.29
C ARG A 129 -1.64 19.59 14.89
N SER A 130 -0.46 19.00 14.66
CA SER A 130 0.21 19.11 13.36
C SER A 130 -0.62 18.44 12.25
N PHE A 131 -1.17 17.25 12.50
CA PHE A 131 -2.02 16.56 11.54
C PHE A 131 -3.27 17.39 11.18
N LYS A 132 -3.90 18.02 12.19
CA LYS A 132 -5.05 18.87 11.95
C LYS A 132 -4.69 20.08 11.07
N VAL A 133 -3.60 20.79 11.39
CA VAL A 133 -3.13 21.92 10.59
C VAL A 133 -2.77 21.50 9.17
N ILE A 134 -2.12 20.35 9.00
CA ILE A 134 -1.78 19.83 7.67
C ILE A 134 -3.06 19.51 6.88
N ALA A 135 -4.02 18.82 7.50
CA ALA A 135 -5.29 18.49 6.84
C ALA A 135 -6.07 19.75 6.44
N GLU A 136 -6.07 20.79 7.28
CA GLU A 136 -6.69 22.10 6.97
C GLU A 136 -5.99 22.81 5.81
N ASN A 137 -4.65 22.82 5.79
CA ASN A 137 -3.87 23.50 4.74
C ASN A 137 -3.98 22.83 3.36
N TYR A 138 -4.33 21.54 3.32
CA TYR A 138 -4.52 20.77 2.07
C TYR A 138 -5.97 20.32 1.90
N SER A 139 -6.93 21.07 2.46
CA SER A 139 -8.34 20.71 2.42
C SER A 139 -8.92 20.56 1.01
N GLU A 140 -8.36 21.29 0.03
CA GLU A 140 -8.74 21.19 -1.38
C GLU A 140 -8.44 19.81 -1.99
N LEU A 141 -7.49 19.06 -1.43
CA LEU A 141 -7.14 17.69 -1.84
C LEU A 141 -7.93 16.61 -1.09
N SER A 142 -8.87 17.02 -0.24
CA SER A 142 -9.71 16.09 0.55
C SER A 142 -8.89 15.02 1.32
N PRO A 143 -8.00 15.41 2.25
CA PRO A 143 -7.13 14.49 2.97
C PRO A 143 -7.91 13.39 3.70
N ASN A 144 -7.38 12.15 3.65
CA ASN A 144 -7.89 11.09 4.50
C ASN A 144 -7.27 11.20 5.90
N THR A 145 -8.11 11.26 6.93
CA THR A 145 -7.71 11.42 8.33
C THR A 145 -8.01 10.22 9.23
N GLU A 146 -8.29 9.05 8.65
CA GLU A 146 -8.63 7.83 9.40
C GLU A 146 -7.44 7.24 10.17
N ASP A 147 -6.19 7.48 9.70
CA ASP A 147 -4.96 7.02 10.37
C ASP A 147 -3.86 8.09 10.24
N GLY A 148 -3.97 9.15 11.01
CA GLY A 148 -3.12 10.32 10.87
C GLY A 148 -3.60 11.23 9.75
N VAL A 149 -2.76 11.53 8.74
CA VAL A 149 -3.17 12.30 7.56
C VAL A 149 -2.51 11.75 6.30
N ARG A 150 -3.32 11.40 5.32
CA ARG A 150 -2.89 11.03 3.97
C ARG A 150 -3.41 12.07 2.99
N ILE A 151 -2.50 12.56 2.14
CA ILE A 151 -2.78 13.51 1.08
C ILE A 151 -2.39 12.86 -0.24
N ASP A 152 -3.35 12.75 -1.16
CA ASP A 152 -3.12 12.26 -2.50
C ASP A 152 -2.99 13.46 -3.46
N PHE A 153 -1.85 13.54 -4.14
CA PHE A 153 -1.54 14.47 -5.22
C PHE A 153 -1.77 13.76 -6.56
N GLU A 154 -1.62 14.47 -7.68
CA GLU A 154 -1.82 13.90 -9.01
C GLU A 154 -0.93 12.66 -9.27
N ASP A 155 0.38 12.77 -9.00
CA ASP A 155 1.38 11.71 -9.28
C ASP A 155 2.04 11.14 -8.01
N ALA A 156 1.56 11.50 -6.84
CA ALA A 156 2.18 11.12 -5.58
C ALA A 156 1.18 11.07 -4.44
N TRP A 157 1.58 10.49 -3.33
CA TRP A 157 0.88 10.66 -2.07
C TRP A 157 1.86 10.70 -0.89
N VAL A 158 1.43 11.32 0.18
CA VAL A 158 2.13 11.36 1.45
C VAL A 158 1.20 10.90 2.55
N HIS A 159 1.63 9.96 3.37
CA HIS A 159 0.91 9.50 4.55
C HIS A 159 1.77 9.71 5.79
N MET A 160 1.28 10.49 6.71
CA MET A 160 1.90 10.79 8.02
C MET A 160 1.03 10.22 9.12
N ARG A 161 1.57 9.34 9.95
CA ARG A 161 0.84 8.74 11.04
C ARG A 161 1.68 8.63 12.31
N LYS A 162 1.02 8.61 13.45
CA LYS A 162 1.64 8.36 14.74
C LYS A 162 2.11 6.91 14.82
N SER A 163 3.29 6.68 15.37
CA SER A 163 3.72 5.31 15.69
C SER A 163 3.01 4.84 16.97
N ASN A 164 2.56 3.58 16.96
CA ASN A 164 1.92 2.98 18.13
C ASN A 164 2.93 2.54 19.20
N THR A 165 4.22 2.46 18.84
CA THR A 165 5.28 1.88 19.69
C THR A 165 6.38 2.85 20.06
N GLU A 166 6.48 3.98 19.36
CA GLU A 166 7.57 4.97 19.53
C GLU A 166 6.99 6.39 19.46
N PRO A 167 7.56 7.38 20.15
CA PRO A 167 7.11 8.78 20.10
C PRO A 167 7.60 9.46 18.80
N ILE A 168 7.19 8.93 17.66
CA ILE A 168 7.57 9.43 16.34
C ILE A 168 6.37 9.53 15.39
N ILE A 169 6.48 10.40 14.40
CA ILE A 169 5.65 10.38 13.21
C ILE A 169 6.36 9.50 12.16
N ARG A 170 5.65 8.52 11.63
CA ARG A 170 6.07 7.75 10.46
C ARG A 170 5.48 8.40 9.23
N THR A 171 6.35 8.88 8.36
CA THR A 171 5.95 9.47 7.08
C THR A 171 6.37 8.53 5.96
N VAL A 172 5.42 8.19 5.09
CA VAL A 172 5.66 7.42 3.86
C VAL A 172 5.19 8.26 2.69
N SER A 173 6.01 8.33 1.67
CA SER A 173 5.67 9.02 0.42
C SER A 173 5.93 8.09 -0.75
N TYR A 174 5.04 8.14 -1.73
CA TYR A 174 5.16 7.44 -3.01
C TYR A 174 4.98 8.42 -4.17
N THR A 175 5.69 8.18 -5.26
CA THR A 175 5.55 8.93 -6.51
C THR A 175 5.73 8.02 -7.71
N HIS A 176 5.04 8.33 -8.81
CA HIS A 176 5.25 7.72 -10.12
C HIS A 176 6.45 8.32 -10.86
N LEU A 177 6.91 9.49 -10.45
CA LEU A 177 8.00 10.18 -11.13
C LEU A 177 9.36 9.65 -10.67
N THR A 178 10.27 9.48 -11.60
CA THR A 178 11.69 9.40 -11.28
C THR A 178 12.06 10.64 -10.49
N LEU A 179 12.44 10.46 -9.22
CA LEU A 179 13.01 11.57 -8.46
C LEU A 179 14.13 12.17 -9.29
N PRO A 180 14.15 13.50 -9.52
CA PRO A 180 15.28 14.12 -10.18
C PRO A 180 16.53 13.75 -9.38
N THR A 181 17.44 13.07 -10.05
CA THR A 181 18.76 12.76 -9.51
C THR A 181 19.45 14.07 -9.22
N ASN A 182 19.64 14.34 -7.93
CA ASN A 182 20.50 15.39 -7.38
C ASN A 182 20.22 16.84 -7.77
N THR A 183 19.72 17.56 -6.80
CA THR A 183 20.34 18.84 -6.49
C THR A 183 21.06 18.71 -5.16
N THR A 184 22.37 18.47 -5.22
CA THR A 184 23.31 18.83 -4.17
C THR A 184 23.20 20.31 -3.92
N VAL A 185 22.85 20.72 -2.73
CA VAL A 185 23.25 22.00 -2.14
C VAL A 185 24.06 21.67 -0.91
#